data_dbe767b7ce66b2202caeb2705b2ad150
#
_entry.id   dbe767b7ce66b2202caeb2705b2ad150
#
_cell.length_a   1.000
_cell.length_b   1.000
_cell.length_c   1.000
_cell.angle_alpha   90.00
_cell.angle_beta   90.00
_cell.angle_gamma   90.00
#
_symmetry.space_group_name_H-M   'P 1'
#
loop_
_entity.id
_entity.type
_entity.pdbx_description
1 polymer ?
#
loop_
_entity_poly.entity_id
_entity_poly.type
_entity_poly.pdbx_seq_one_letter_code
_entity_poly.pdbx_strand_id
1 'polypeptide(L)'
;MKKIFITTTALLIACTLSAADLFVSPEGNDRNPGTKDSPKATLTAALRQARELRRLNDESVKGGITIHLEAGDYHLYEPVFIRPEDSGTEASPTVITSDGNAVLNGGVEIRNWKKQGKLWVADVPMFNGRPLDFRQLWINGQKAVRARDV
;
A
#
# COMPACT_ATOMS: atom_id res chain seq x y z
N MET A 1 40.25 -9.41 58.30
CA MET A 1 38.81 -9.37 57.86
C MET A 1 38.77 -8.78 56.45
N LYS A 2 38.63 -9.63 55.43
CA LYS A 2 38.52 -9.20 54.02
C LYS A 2 37.06 -8.93 53.69
N LYS A 3 36.71 -7.67 53.36
CA LYS A 3 35.38 -7.29 52.90
C LYS A 3 35.26 -7.65 51.43
N ILE A 4 34.40 -8.61 51.10
CA ILE A 4 34.03 -8.97 49.73
C ILE A 4 32.95 -7.98 49.28
N PHE A 5 33.28 -7.12 48.30
CA PHE A 5 32.33 -6.29 47.60
C PHE A 5 31.68 -7.13 46.48
N ILE A 6 30.44 -7.50 46.65
CA ILE A 6 29.64 -8.12 45.57
C ILE A 6 29.04 -6.98 44.73
N THR A 7 29.61 -6.74 43.56
CA THR A 7 29.10 -5.82 42.60
C THR A 7 27.99 -6.53 41.82
N THR A 8 26.74 -6.23 42.13
CA THR A 8 25.57 -6.74 41.39
C THR A 8 25.45 -5.94 40.10
N THR A 9 25.91 -6.50 38.99
CA THR A 9 25.69 -5.94 37.66
C THR A 9 24.22 -6.20 37.27
N ALA A 10 23.39 -5.19 37.34
CA ALA A 10 22.03 -5.26 36.83
C ALA A 10 22.07 -5.26 35.29
N LEU A 11 21.78 -6.41 34.69
CA LEU A 11 21.63 -6.55 33.25
C LEU A 11 20.27 -5.94 32.83
N LEU A 12 20.29 -4.72 32.33
CA LEU A 12 19.11 -4.11 31.71
C LEU A 12 18.84 -4.85 30.37
N ILE A 13 17.87 -5.75 30.37
CA ILE A 13 17.31 -6.30 29.13
C ILE A 13 16.41 -5.21 28.54
N ALA A 14 16.95 -4.48 27.55
CA ALA A 14 16.14 -3.61 26.71
C ALA A 14 15.23 -4.51 25.85
N CYS A 15 13.95 -4.63 26.21
CA CYS A 15 12.93 -5.18 25.31
C CYS A 15 12.80 -4.22 24.13
N THR A 16 13.43 -4.55 23.01
CA THR A 16 13.17 -3.86 21.75
C THR A 16 11.76 -4.26 21.30
N LEU A 17 10.82 -3.31 21.36
CA LEU A 17 9.52 -3.47 20.74
C LEU A 17 9.76 -3.63 19.23
N SER A 18 9.49 -4.81 18.70
CA SER A 18 9.57 -5.07 17.27
C SER A 18 8.37 -4.46 16.59
N ALA A 19 8.59 -3.70 15.52
CA ALA A 19 7.56 -3.26 14.59
C ALA A 19 7.62 -4.16 13.35
N ALA A 20 6.46 -4.47 12.77
CA ALA A 20 6.39 -5.21 11.52
C ALA A 20 6.45 -4.24 10.34
N ASP A 21 7.34 -4.49 9.38
CA ASP A 21 7.40 -3.77 8.12
C ASP A 21 6.79 -4.62 7.00
N LEU A 22 5.83 -4.04 6.27
CA LEU A 22 5.22 -4.63 5.10
C LEU A 22 5.50 -3.74 3.88
N PHE A 23 6.00 -4.34 2.80
CA PHE A 23 6.36 -3.64 1.59
C PHE A 23 5.35 -3.92 0.47
N VAL A 24 5.01 -2.87 -0.26
CA VAL A 24 4.09 -2.91 -1.40
C VAL A 24 4.77 -2.24 -2.58
N SER A 25 4.76 -2.89 -3.73
CA SER A 25 5.35 -2.39 -4.97
C SER A 25 4.42 -2.67 -6.15
N PRO A 26 4.33 -1.77 -7.15
CA PRO A 26 3.57 -2.04 -8.38
C PRO A 26 4.04 -3.31 -9.11
N GLU A 27 5.32 -3.68 -8.96
CA GLU A 27 5.94 -4.88 -9.51
C GLU A 27 5.81 -6.10 -8.57
N GLY A 28 5.15 -5.95 -7.42
CA GLY A 28 4.97 -6.99 -6.42
C GLY A 28 3.95 -8.05 -6.80
N ASN A 29 3.68 -8.95 -5.86
CA ASN A 29 2.63 -9.97 -6.00
C ASN A 29 1.94 -10.16 -4.65
N ASP A 30 0.61 -10.18 -4.62
CA ASP A 30 -0.17 -10.30 -3.37
C ASP A 30 0.01 -11.66 -2.66
N ARG A 31 0.58 -12.65 -3.32
CA ARG A 31 0.97 -13.93 -2.72
C ARG A 31 2.31 -13.85 -1.97
N ASN A 32 3.11 -12.82 -2.22
CA ASN A 32 4.40 -12.62 -1.56
C ASN A 32 4.22 -12.36 -0.05
N PRO A 33 5.26 -12.60 0.75
CA PRO A 33 5.22 -12.37 2.19
C PRO A 33 5.13 -10.88 2.58
N GLY A 34 5.40 -9.94 1.68
CA GLY A 34 5.42 -8.52 1.96
C GLY A 34 6.72 -8.03 2.58
N THR A 35 7.81 -8.77 2.39
CA THR A 35 9.17 -8.31 2.72
C THR A 35 9.69 -7.36 1.65
N LYS A 36 10.78 -6.63 1.94
CA LYS A 36 11.40 -5.71 0.98
C LYS A 36 11.83 -6.39 -0.31
N ASP A 37 12.36 -7.61 -0.24
CA ASP A 37 12.80 -8.39 -1.41
C ASP A 37 11.65 -9.12 -2.11
N SER A 38 10.48 -9.21 -1.48
CA SER A 38 9.29 -9.89 -2.01
C SER A 38 8.04 -9.12 -1.59
N PRO A 39 7.82 -7.91 -2.18
CA PRO A 39 6.72 -7.04 -1.81
C PRO A 39 5.37 -7.55 -2.32
N LYS A 40 4.30 -7.09 -1.70
CA LYS A 40 2.94 -7.27 -2.22
C LYS A 40 2.67 -6.32 -3.38
N ALA A 41 1.67 -6.65 -4.20
CA ALA A 41 1.25 -5.79 -5.30
C ALA A 41 0.28 -4.68 -4.84
N THR A 42 -0.54 -4.94 -3.83
CA THR A 42 -1.63 -4.04 -3.45
C THR A 42 -1.61 -3.65 -1.98
N LEU A 43 -2.02 -2.41 -1.70
CA LEU A 43 -2.24 -1.94 -0.33
C LEU A 43 -3.32 -2.78 0.38
N THR A 44 -4.35 -3.21 -0.35
CA THR A 44 -5.41 -4.09 0.19
C THR A 44 -4.85 -5.39 0.74
N ALA A 45 -3.89 -6.01 0.04
CA ALA A 45 -3.25 -7.23 0.50
C ALA A 45 -2.36 -7.00 1.72
N ALA A 46 -1.64 -5.87 1.77
CA ALA A 46 -0.83 -5.50 2.93
C ALA A 46 -1.70 -5.26 4.17
N LEU A 47 -2.81 -4.52 4.03
CA LEU A 47 -3.77 -4.30 5.13
C LEU A 47 -4.37 -5.62 5.63
N ARG A 48 -4.70 -6.55 4.71
CA ARG A 48 -5.19 -7.89 5.10
C ARG A 48 -4.16 -8.66 5.92
N GLN A 49 -2.90 -8.63 5.51
CA GLN A 49 -1.82 -9.25 6.27
C GLN A 49 -1.61 -8.59 7.63
N ALA A 50 -1.64 -7.26 7.69
CA ALA A 50 -1.55 -6.52 8.95
C ALA A 50 -2.63 -6.93 9.94
N ARG A 51 -3.90 -7.05 9.49
CA ARG A 51 -5.01 -7.55 10.31
C ARG A 51 -4.76 -8.98 10.80
N GLU A 52 -4.24 -9.84 9.93
CA GLU A 52 -3.96 -11.23 10.31
C GLU A 52 -2.87 -11.32 11.38
N LEU A 53 -1.77 -10.57 11.24
CA LEU A 53 -0.72 -10.48 12.26
C LEU A 53 -1.29 -10.00 13.61
N ARG A 54 -2.14 -8.97 13.60
CA ARG A 54 -2.81 -8.49 14.82
C ARG A 54 -3.77 -9.53 15.39
N ARG A 55 -4.57 -10.20 14.56
CA ARG A 55 -5.51 -11.25 14.98
C ARG A 55 -4.80 -12.43 15.66
N LEU A 56 -3.60 -12.76 15.18
CA LEU A 56 -2.76 -13.83 15.74
C LEU A 56 -1.94 -13.39 16.96
N ASN A 57 -2.01 -12.11 17.34
CA ASN A 57 -1.16 -11.51 18.38
C ASN A 57 0.33 -11.76 18.13
N ASP A 58 0.77 -11.64 16.87
CA ASP A 58 2.16 -11.85 16.49
C ASP A 58 3.08 -10.89 17.25
N GLU A 59 4.21 -11.38 17.72
CA GLU A 59 5.18 -10.59 18.50
C GLU A 59 5.72 -9.39 17.71
N SER A 60 5.82 -9.52 16.38
CA SER A 60 6.35 -8.47 15.50
C SER A 60 5.48 -7.20 15.46
N VAL A 61 4.20 -7.28 15.84
CA VAL A 61 3.31 -6.12 15.79
C VAL A 61 3.22 -5.35 17.11
N LYS A 62 3.95 -5.75 18.14
CA LYS A 62 3.91 -5.08 19.44
C LYS A 62 4.35 -3.61 19.38
N GLY A 63 5.29 -3.28 18.51
CA GLY A 63 5.76 -1.91 18.26
C GLY A 63 5.03 -1.18 17.13
N GLY A 64 4.01 -1.82 16.53
CA GLY A 64 3.26 -1.25 15.41
C GLY A 64 3.46 -2.01 14.10
N ILE A 65 2.80 -1.53 13.07
CA ILE A 65 2.94 -2.03 11.69
C ILE A 65 3.17 -0.83 10.77
N THR A 66 4.24 -0.88 9.97
CA THR A 66 4.47 0.10 8.91
C THR A 66 4.29 -0.55 7.55
N ILE A 67 3.42 0.02 6.73
CA ILE A 67 3.22 -0.39 5.34
C ILE A 67 3.93 0.62 4.46
N HIS A 68 4.99 0.18 3.80
CA HIS A 68 5.84 0.97 2.90
C HIS A 68 5.34 0.80 1.46
N LEU A 69 4.88 1.88 0.86
CA LEU A 69 4.55 1.92 -0.57
C LEU A 69 5.81 2.39 -1.34
N GLU A 70 6.34 1.54 -2.18
CA GLU A 70 7.41 1.94 -3.10
C GLU A 70 6.90 2.95 -4.13
N ALA A 71 7.80 3.73 -4.73
CA ALA A 71 7.44 4.70 -5.76
C ALA A 71 6.76 4.02 -6.95
N GLY A 72 5.70 4.62 -7.47
CA GLY A 72 4.98 4.15 -8.65
C GLY A 72 3.48 4.37 -8.59
N ASP A 73 2.79 4.00 -9.66
CA ASP A 73 1.35 4.15 -9.80
C ASP A 73 0.63 2.85 -9.40
N TYR A 74 -0.24 2.97 -8.41
CA TYR A 74 -1.10 1.88 -7.92
C TYR A 74 -2.52 2.07 -8.43
N HIS A 75 -2.91 1.32 -9.44
CA HIS A 75 -4.27 1.37 -9.96
C HIS A 75 -5.24 0.63 -9.05
N LEU A 76 -6.20 1.36 -8.49
CA LEU A 76 -7.20 0.83 -7.59
C LEU A 76 -8.42 0.35 -8.39
N TYR A 77 -8.57 -0.95 -8.56
CA TYR A 77 -9.74 -1.56 -9.22
C TYR A 77 -10.94 -1.69 -8.28
N GLU A 78 -10.71 -1.51 -6.98
CA GLU A 78 -11.73 -1.51 -5.93
C GLU A 78 -11.34 -0.51 -4.83
N PRO A 79 -12.30 -0.03 -4.03
CA PRO A 79 -12.00 0.85 -2.91
C PRO A 79 -11.08 0.16 -1.88
N VAL A 80 -10.10 0.89 -1.37
CA VAL A 80 -9.30 0.46 -0.24
C VAL A 80 -10.08 0.74 1.03
N PHE A 81 -10.50 -0.33 1.72
CA PHE A 81 -11.23 -0.21 2.99
C PHE A 81 -10.26 -0.22 4.16
N ILE A 82 -10.18 0.91 4.87
CA ILE A 82 -9.50 1.00 6.17
C ILE A 82 -10.57 0.80 7.24
N ARG A 83 -10.40 -0.22 8.06
CA ARG A 83 -11.35 -0.65 9.09
C ARG A 83 -10.86 -0.25 10.48
N PRO A 84 -11.72 -0.23 11.50
CA PRO A 84 -11.29 0.07 12.88
C PRO A 84 -10.13 -0.79 13.36
N GLU A 85 -10.10 -2.08 13.00
CA GLU A 85 -9.03 -3.01 13.34
C GLU A 85 -7.68 -2.71 12.65
N ASP A 86 -7.67 -1.86 11.61
CA ASP A 86 -6.44 -1.42 10.94
C ASP A 86 -5.72 -0.31 11.71
N SER A 87 -6.42 0.45 12.55
CA SER A 87 -5.85 1.61 13.24
C SER A 87 -4.74 1.26 14.24
N GLY A 88 -4.82 0.09 14.87
CA GLY A 88 -3.93 -0.28 15.96
C GLY A 88 -4.24 0.46 17.26
N THR A 89 -3.22 0.65 18.09
CA THR A 89 -3.27 1.37 19.36
C THR A 89 -2.17 2.42 19.41
N GLU A 90 -2.16 3.28 20.43
CA GLU A 90 -1.07 4.25 20.65
C GLU A 90 0.31 3.56 20.76
N ALA A 91 0.38 2.42 21.44
CA ALA A 91 1.61 1.64 21.61
C ALA A 91 1.96 0.77 20.37
N SER A 92 0.99 0.49 19.50
CA SER A 92 1.14 -0.35 18.30
C SER A 92 0.31 0.25 17.15
N PRO A 93 0.70 1.41 16.60
CA PRO A 93 -0.02 2.07 15.51
C PRO A 93 0.14 1.31 14.20
N THR A 94 -0.75 1.59 13.24
CA THR A 94 -0.55 1.23 11.85
C THR A 94 -0.21 2.50 11.06
N VAL A 95 0.94 2.49 10.39
CA VAL A 95 1.43 3.59 9.58
C VAL A 95 1.48 3.16 8.12
N ILE A 96 0.93 3.97 7.23
CA ILE A 96 1.06 3.80 5.78
C ILE A 96 1.92 4.96 5.28
N THR A 97 3.04 4.65 4.67
CA THR A 97 4.02 5.65 4.24
C THR A 97 4.60 5.31 2.87
N SER A 98 5.26 6.28 2.26
CA SER A 98 6.04 6.10 1.04
C SER A 98 7.32 6.93 1.12
N ASP A 99 8.43 6.34 0.72
CA ASP A 99 9.73 7.00 0.62
C ASP A 99 9.92 7.75 -0.71
N GLY A 100 8.92 7.74 -1.57
CA GLY A 100 8.96 8.33 -2.90
C GLY A 100 7.59 8.77 -3.41
N ASN A 101 7.47 8.88 -4.74
CA ASN A 101 6.24 9.26 -5.40
C ASN A 101 5.34 8.02 -5.61
N ALA A 102 4.66 7.57 -4.58
CA ALA A 102 3.59 6.57 -4.71
C ALA A 102 2.26 7.28 -4.97
N VAL A 103 1.60 6.92 -6.05
CA VAL A 103 0.31 7.48 -6.45
C VAL A 103 -0.76 6.41 -6.39
N LEU A 104 -1.77 6.58 -5.54
CA LEU A 104 -2.97 5.74 -5.54
C LEU A 104 -3.96 6.30 -6.55
N ASN A 105 -4.14 5.61 -7.66
CA ASN A 105 -4.94 6.07 -8.80
C ASN A 105 -6.23 5.24 -8.92
N GLY A 106 -7.38 5.88 -8.72
CA GLY A 106 -8.70 5.26 -8.90
C GLY A 106 -9.19 5.22 -10.36
N GLY A 107 -8.39 5.72 -11.31
CA GLY A 107 -8.69 5.67 -12.73
C GLY A 107 -8.30 4.36 -13.38
N VAL A 108 -8.93 4.06 -14.51
CA VAL A 108 -8.55 2.94 -15.38
C VAL A 108 -7.75 3.48 -16.55
N GLU A 109 -6.58 2.88 -16.79
CA GLU A 109 -5.74 3.28 -17.91
C GLU A 109 -6.36 2.87 -19.25
N ILE A 110 -6.45 3.82 -20.19
CA ILE A 110 -6.85 3.55 -21.56
C ILE A 110 -5.59 3.35 -22.39
N ARG A 111 -5.42 2.17 -22.94
CA ARG A 111 -4.25 1.75 -23.73
C ARG A 111 -4.61 1.57 -25.21
N ASN A 112 -3.61 1.25 -26.02
CA ASN A 112 -3.75 0.88 -27.43
C ASN A 112 -4.37 1.97 -28.30
N TRP A 113 -4.00 3.22 -28.04
CA TRP A 113 -4.41 4.36 -28.84
C TRP A 113 -3.92 4.24 -30.29
N LYS A 114 -4.83 4.42 -31.24
CA LYS A 114 -4.57 4.38 -32.68
C LYS A 114 -4.88 5.74 -33.29
N LYS A 115 -3.99 6.19 -34.19
CA LYS A 115 -4.26 7.41 -34.97
C LYS A 115 -5.18 7.08 -36.14
N GLN A 116 -6.29 7.78 -36.23
CA GLN A 116 -7.26 7.67 -37.31
C GLN A 116 -7.48 9.07 -37.93
N GLY A 117 -6.78 9.35 -39.00
CA GLY A 117 -6.75 10.69 -39.59
C GLY A 117 -6.16 11.71 -38.60
N LYS A 118 -6.98 12.70 -38.21
CA LYS A 118 -6.61 13.73 -37.23
C LYS A 118 -6.96 13.34 -35.78
N LEU A 119 -7.62 12.22 -35.57
CA LEU A 119 -8.10 11.77 -34.26
C LEU A 119 -7.23 10.66 -33.68
N TRP A 120 -7.23 10.57 -32.36
CA TRP A 120 -6.76 9.41 -31.62
C TRP A 120 -7.94 8.62 -31.11
N VAL A 121 -7.97 7.33 -31.36
CA VAL A 121 -9.07 6.43 -31.01
C VAL A 121 -8.51 5.28 -30.16
N ALA A 122 -9.22 4.93 -29.11
CA ALA A 122 -8.97 3.74 -28.32
C ALA A 122 -10.28 3.07 -27.94
N ASP A 123 -10.24 1.77 -27.74
CA ASP A 123 -11.37 1.03 -27.21
C ASP A 123 -11.59 1.38 -25.74
N VAL A 124 -12.86 1.51 -25.35
CA VAL A 124 -13.22 1.75 -23.96
C VAL A 124 -12.90 0.49 -23.16
N PRO A 125 -12.12 0.57 -22.05
CA PRO A 125 -11.82 -0.57 -21.22
C PRO A 125 -13.09 -1.23 -20.68
N MET A 126 -13.04 -2.56 -20.57
CA MET A 126 -14.11 -3.33 -19.91
C MET A 126 -13.86 -3.39 -18.42
N PHE A 127 -14.88 -3.13 -17.63
CA PHE A 127 -14.84 -3.27 -16.18
C PHE A 127 -16.05 -4.10 -15.72
N ASN A 128 -15.79 -5.21 -15.02
CA ASN A 128 -16.82 -6.15 -14.60
C ASN A 128 -17.76 -6.60 -15.73
N GLY A 129 -17.20 -6.89 -16.92
CA GLY A 129 -17.96 -7.37 -18.07
C GLY A 129 -18.79 -6.34 -18.82
N ARG A 130 -18.63 -5.05 -18.49
CA ARG A 130 -19.29 -3.92 -19.16
C ARG A 130 -18.30 -2.88 -19.62
N PRO A 131 -18.55 -2.15 -20.72
CA PRO A 131 -17.77 -0.98 -21.06
C PRO A 131 -17.77 0.02 -19.90
N LEU A 132 -16.58 0.55 -19.58
CA LEU A 132 -16.44 1.55 -18.51
C LEU A 132 -17.18 2.83 -18.89
N ASP A 133 -18.17 3.21 -18.09
CA ASP A 133 -18.80 4.54 -18.21
C ASP A 133 -18.01 5.53 -17.37
N PHE A 134 -17.33 6.47 -18.03
CA PHE A 134 -16.54 7.50 -17.37
C PHE A 134 -16.93 8.91 -17.86
N ARG A 135 -16.84 9.86 -16.95
CA ARG A 135 -17.16 11.27 -17.23
C ARG A 135 -15.92 12.15 -17.32
N GLN A 136 -14.76 11.64 -16.95
CA GLN A 136 -13.52 12.37 -16.94
C GLN A 136 -12.44 11.53 -17.63
N LEU A 137 -11.70 12.19 -18.52
CA LEU A 137 -10.51 11.64 -19.16
C LEU A 137 -9.33 12.56 -18.81
N TRP A 138 -8.23 11.96 -18.41
CA TRP A 138 -6.99 12.67 -18.13
C TRP A 138 -5.92 12.19 -19.10
N ILE A 139 -5.22 13.13 -19.70
CA ILE A 139 -4.15 12.87 -20.67
C ILE A 139 -2.92 13.66 -20.19
N ASN A 140 -1.80 12.98 -19.95
CA ASN A 140 -0.58 13.58 -19.45
C ASN A 140 -0.80 14.48 -18.21
N GLY A 141 -1.61 14.02 -17.26
CA GLY A 141 -1.93 14.75 -16.03
C GLY A 141 -2.91 15.93 -16.20
N GLN A 142 -3.44 16.13 -17.39
CA GLN A 142 -4.40 17.19 -17.67
C GLN A 142 -5.80 16.63 -17.98
N LYS A 143 -6.82 17.22 -17.40
CA LYS A 143 -8.20 16.86 -17.67
C LYS A 143 -8.60 17.29 -19.07
N ALA A 144 -9.00 16.34 -19.90
CA ALA A 144 -9.49 16.59 -21.24
C ALA A 144 -10.89 17.26 -21.23
N VAL A 145 -11.12 18.15 -22.18
CA VAL A 145 -12.43 18.76 -22.39
C VAL A 145 -13.30 17.81 -23.23
N ARG A 146 -14.46 17.45 -22.68
CA ARG A 146 -15.42 16.62 -23.41
C ARG A 146 -16.07 17.45 -24.53
N ALA A 147 -15.96 16.97 -25.77
CA ALA A 147 -16.73 17.54 -26.86
C ALA A 147 -18.24 17.37 -26.60
N ARG A 148 -19.00 18.43 -26.86
CA ARG A 148 -20.47 18.42 -26.79
C ARG A 148 -20.97 19.03 -28.08
N ASP A 149 -22.03 18.44 -28.65
CA ASP A 149 -22.80 19.10 -29.69
C ASP A 149 -23.50 20.30 -29.08
N VAL A 150 -23.53 21.41 -29.85
CA VAL A 150 -24.19 22.66 -29.48
C VAL A 150 -25.63 22.63 -30.00
#